data_3698e7e40363fa00f81a824d9df73375
#
_entry.id   3698e7e40363fa00f81a824d9df73375
#
_cell.length_a   1.000
_cell.length_b   1.000
_cell.length_c   1.000
_cell.angle_alpha   90.00
_cell.angle_beta   90.00
_cell.angle_gamma   90.00
#
_symmetry.space_group_name_H-M   'P 1'
#
loop_
_entity.id
_entity.type
_entity.pdbx_description
1 polymer ?
#
loop_
_entity_poly.entity_id
_entity_poly.type
_entity_poly.pdbx_seq_one_letter_code
_entity_poly.pdbx_strand_id
1 'polypeptide(L)'
;MSAKEALRDRFSSDPDSFYRVELFGEKGFTRKKCRSCGKFFWSLKADQMNCPNQPCQSYTFLGDPPTSKRLDYIESWKEVEDFFVKNGHESLPRYPVVCRWRPDLFFT
;
A
#
# COMPACT_ATOMS: atom_id res chain seq x y z
N MET A 1 25.94 17.52 8.67
CA MET A 1 24.87 16.88 7.84
C MET A 1 25.14 15.38 7.75
N SER A 2 24.20 14.58 8.13
CA SER A 2 24.34 13.12 7.98
C SER A 2 24.16 12.72 6.52
N ALA A 3 24.69 11.54 6.13
CA ALA A 3 24.49 11.00 4.78
C ALA A 3 22.99 10.86 4.42
N LYS A 4 22.16 10.55 5.41
CA LYS A 4 20.71 10.45 5.27
C LYS A 4 20.06 11.81 4.96
N GLU A 5 20.51 12.86 5.59
CA GLU A 5 20.01 14.23 5.32
C GLU A 5 20.39 14.68 3.92
N ALA A 6 21.65 14.50 3.54
CA ALA A 6 22.12 14.82 2.20
C ALA A 6 21.37 14.07 1.09
N LEU A 7 21.07 12.77 1.30
CA LEU A 7 20.26 11.99 0.36
C LEU A 7 18.81 12.46 0.31
N ARG A 8 18.22 12.82 1.45
CA ARG A 8 16.86 13.38 1.52
C ARG A 8 16.77 14.68 0.72
N ASP A 9 17.73 15.59 0.92
CA ASP A 9 17.75 16.87 0.23
C ASP A 9 17.92 16.67 -1.28
N ARG A 10 18.83 15.79 -1.68
CA ARG A 10 19.03 15.43 -3.10
C ARG A 10 17.77 14.86 -3.74
N PHE A 11 17.11 13.92 -3.09
CA PHE A 11 15.89 13.30 -3.64
C PHE A 11 14.70 14.25 -3.64
N SER A 12 14.63 15.14 -2.66
CA SER A 12 13.56 16.13 -2.56
C SER A 12 13.70 17.27 -3.55
N SER A 13 14.92 17.54 -4.04
CA SER A 13 15.16 18.59 -5.03
C SER A 13 14.63 18.25 -6.44
N ASP A 14 14.60 16.95 -6.76
CA ASP A 14 14.07 16.47 -8.04
C ASP A 14 13.21 15.20 -7.82
N PRO A 15 12.01 15.37 -7.25
CA PRO A 15 11.16 14.24 -6.90
C PRO A 15 10.67 13.44 -8.11
N ASP A 16 10.55 14.04 -9.27
CA ASP A 16 10.08 13.34 -10.47
C ASP A 16 11.12 12.33 -10.97
N SER A 17 12.40 12.63 -10.86
CA SER A 17 13.47 11.69 -11.23
C SER A 17 13.63 10.53 -10.24
N PHE A 18 13.34 10.75 -8.95
CA PHE A 18 13.64 9.76 -7.91
C PHE A 18 12.43 8.99 -7.38
N TYR A 19 11.25 9.61 -7.38
CA TYR A 19 10.05 9.02 -6.76
C TYR A 19 8.94 8.72 -7.76
N ARG A 20 8.96 9.33 -8.94
CA ARG A 20 7.97 9.08 -9.96
C ARG A 20 8.28 7.80 -10.69
N VAL A 21 7.33 6.87 -10.72
CA VAL A 21 7.35 5.70 -11.58
C VAL A 21 6.61 6.01 -12.89
N GLU A 22 6.95 5.32 -13.97
CA GLU A 22 6.36 5.52 -15.30
C GLU A 22 4.82 5.45 -15.26
N LEU A 23 4.29 4.47 -14.55
CA LEU A 23 2.85 4.30 -14.33
C LEU A 23 2.16 5.55 -13.77
N PHE A 24 2.81 6.33 -12.92
CA PHE A 24 2.23 7.56 -12.38
C PHE A 24 2.02 8.60 -13.47
N GLY A 25 2.95 8.70 -14.43
CA GLY A 25 2.80 9.55 -15.61
C GLY A 25 1.66 9.09 -16.52
N GLU A 26 1.63 7.81 -16.84
CA GLU A 26 0.61 7.19 -17.70
C GLU A 26 -0.80 7.31 -17.14
N LYS A 27 -0.96 7.16 -15.82
CA LYS A 27 -2.27 7.25 -15.15
C LYS A 27 -2.66 8.66 -14.71
N GLY A 28 -1.78 9.64 -14.87
CA GLY A 28 -2.07 11.03 -14.52
C GLY A 28 -2.00 11.37 -13.03
N PHE A 29 -1.22 10.59 -12.25
CA PHE A 29 -0.98 10.94 -10.84
C PHE A 29 -0.17 12.23 -10.74
N THR A 30 -0.58 13.09 -9.81
CA THR A 30 0.14 14.31 -9.46
C THR A 30 0.65 14.27 -8.03
N ARG A 31 1.87 14.79 -7.82
CA ARG A 31 2.46 14.91 -6.49
C ARG A 31 1.94 16.16 -5.80
N LYS A 32 1.47 16.00 -4.57
CA LYS A 32 0.87 17.07 -3.77
C LYS A 32 1.45 17.09 -2.37
N LYS A 33 1.39 18.24 -1.72
CA LYS A 33 1.76 18.39 -0.32
C LYS A 33 0.51 18.43 0.54
N CYS A 34 0.46 17.56 1.56
CA CYS A 34 -0.64 17.50 2.50
C CYS A 34 -0.74 18.81 3.32
N ARG A 35 -1.93 19.39 3.38
CA ARG A 35 -2.17 20.61 4.16
C ARG A 35 -2.06 20.41 5.67
N SER A 36 -2.38 19.21 6.16
CA SER A 36 -2.36 18.89 7.59
C SER A 36 -0.98 18.54 8.11
N CYS A 37 -0.24 17.62 7.47
CA CYS A 37 1.03 17.11 7.98
C CYS A 37 2.26 17.57 7.19
N GLY A 38 2.09 18.25 6.07
CA GLY A 38 3.17 18.72 5.21
C GLY A 38 3.92 17.65 4.42
N LYS A 39 3.58 16.36 4.56
CA LYS A 39 4.18 15.27 3.79
C LYS A 39 3.64 15.26 2.36
N PHE A 40 4.46 14.78 1.44
CA PHE A 40 4.05 14.62 0.05
C PHE A 40 3.33 13.29 -0.18
N PHE A 41 2.39 13.31 -1.12
CA PHE A 41 1.63 12.14 -1.57
C PHE A 41 1.28 12.27 -3.06
N TRP A 42 0.91 11.15 -3.68
CA TRP A 42 0.47 11.11 -5.07
C TRP A 42 -1.03 10.88 -5.12
N SER A 43 -1.71 11.57 -6.03
CA SER A 43 -3.16 11.46 -6.18
C SER A 43 -3.62 11.65 -7.62
N LEU A 44 -4.68 10.94 -7.98
CA LEU A 44 -5.45 11.16 -9.22
C LEU A 44 -6.51 12.26 -9.05
N LYS A 45 -6.87 12.59 -7.80
CA LYS A 45 -7.92 13.57 -7.51
C LYS A 45 -7.33 14.96 -7.42
N ALA A 46 -7.80 15.87 -8.29
CA ALA A 46 -7.32 17.25 -8.32
C ALA A 46 -7.65 18.03 -7.04
N ASP A 47 -8.78 17.75 -6.43
CA ASP A 47 -9.33 18.42 -5.24
C ASP A 47 -8.81 17.86 -3.89
N GLN A 48 -8.08 16.76 -3.92
CA GLN A 48 -7.55 16.15 -2.69
C GLN A 48 -6.44 17.01 -2.10
N MET A 49 -6.67 17.57 -0.91
CA MET A 49 -5.75 18.48 -0.22
C MET A 49 -4.95 17.81 0.90
N ASN A 50 -5.43 16.68 1.41
CA ASN A 50 -4.79 15.94 2.49
C ASN A 50 -4.34 14.55 2.01
N CYS A 51 -3.25 14.06 2.57
CA CYS A 51 -2.79 12.70 2.31
C CYS A 51 -3.81 11.68 2.89
N PRO A 52 -3.85 10.45 2.36
CA PRO A 52 -4.81 9.42 2.80
C PRO A 52 -4.47 8.82 4.17
N ASN A 53 -3.40 9.25 4.81
CA ASN A 53 -2.95 8.71 6.09
C ASN A 53 -3.67 9.35 7.28
N GLN A 54 -3.86 8.59 8.34
CA GLN A 54 -4.33 9.10 9.61
C GLN A 54 -3.26 9.99 10.27
N PRO A 55 -3.63 11.03 10.99
CA PRO A 55 -4.97 11.56 11.24
C PRO A 55 -5.44 12.59 10.19
N CYS A 56 -4.71 12.77 9.07
CA CYS A 56 -5.02 13.77 8.04
C CYS A 56 -6.34 13.50 7.33
N GLN A 57 -6.74 12.25 7.24
CA GLN A 57 -8.03 11.81 6.71
C GLN A 57 -8.61 10.70 7.59
N SER A 58 -9.90 10.77 7.87
CA SER A 58 -10.62 9.71 8.57
C SER A 58 -10.84 8.50 7.68
N TYR A 59 -10.95 7.32 8.28
CA TYR A 59 -11.32 6.11 7.54
C TYR A 59 -12.78 6.20 7.07
N THR A 60 -12.99 6.10 5.78
CA THR A 60 -14.33 6.17 5.17
C THR A 60 -15.02 4.81 5.12
N PHE A 61 -14.26 3.72 5.23
CA PHE A 61 -14.78 2.36 5.13
C PHE A 61 -15.37 1.80 6.44
N LEU A 62 -15.16 2.47 7.58
CA LEU A 62 -15.75 2.07 8.85
C LEU A 62 -17.25 2.38 8.83
N GLY A 63 -18.07 1.34 8.86
CA GLY A 63 -19.54 1.44 8.77
C GLY A 63 -20.09 1.56 7.34
N ASP A 64 -19.25 1.85 6.36
CA ASP A 64 -19.60 1.92 4.94
C ASP A 64 -18.53 1.24 4.08
N PRO A 65 -18.40 -0.09 4.16
CA PRO A 65 -17.38 -0.82 3.44
C PRO A 65 -17.58 -0.72 1.92
N PRO A 66 -16.49 -0.53 1.13
CA PRO A 66 -16.57 -0.41 -0.32
C PRO A 66 -16.88 -1.73 -1.03
N THR A 67 -17.03 -2.81 -0.28
CA THR A 67 -17.33 -4.14 -0.81
C THR A 67 -18.84 -4.35 -0.96
N SER A 68 -19.26 -4.92 -2.08
CA SER A 68 -20.65 -5.28 -2.34
C SER A 68 -21.10 -6.59 -1.67
N LYS A 69 -20.13 -7.39 -1.22
CA LYS A 69 -20.37 -8.69 -0.58
C LYS A 69 -20.05 -8.63 0.91
N ARG A 70 -20.93 -9.23 1.73
CA ARG A 70 -20.60 -9.55 3.12
C ARG A 70 -20.06 -10.97 3.17
N LEU A 71 -18.80 -11.11 3.49
CA LEU A 71 -18.09 -12.39 3.53
C LEU A 71 -17.58 -12.63 4.96
N ASP A 72 -17.68 -13.86 5.42
CA ASP A 72 -16.94 -14.27 6.62
C ASP A 72 -15.46 -14.50 6.31
N TYR A 73 -14.69 -14.88 7.32
CA TYR A 73 -13.25 -15.08 7.17
C TYR A 73 -12.92 -16.18 6.14
N ILE A 74 -13.62 -17.31 6.18
CA ILE A 74 -13.39 -18.45 5.29
C ILE A 74 -13.83 -18.12 3.85
N GLU A 75 -14.98 -17.48 3.71
CA GLU A 75 -15.49 -17.05 2.40
C GLU A 75 -14.55 -16.04 1.75
N SER A 76 -14.04 -15.08 2.53
CA SER A 76 -13.06 -14.10 2.04
C SER A 76 -11.77 -14.79 1.57
N TRP A 77 -11.27 -15.75 2.32
CA TRP A 77 -10.10 -16.53 1.93
C TRP A 77 -10.34 -17.29 0.62
N LYS A 78 -11.49 -17.94 0.46
CA LYS A 78 -11.83 -18.66 -0.77
C LYS A 78 -11.96 -17.74 -1.98
N GLU A 79 -12.60 -16.58 -1.84
CA GLU A 79 -12.69 -15.59 -2.92
C GLU A 79 -11.30 -15.13 -3.40
N VAL A 80 -10.37 -14.88 -2.47
CA VAL A 80 -8.99 -14.51 -2.81
C VAL A 80 -8.26 -15.67 -3.49
N GLU A 81 -8.37 -16.88 -2.97
CA GLU A 81 -7.79 -18.09 -3.57
C GLU A 81 -8.30 -18.31 -5.00
N ASP A 82 -9.61 -18.28 -5.20
CA ASP A 82 -10.25 -18.45 -6.50
C ASP A 82 -9.79 -17.38 -7.51
N PHE A 83 -9.68 -16.13 -7.07
CA PHE A 83 -9.16 -15.06 -7.92
C PHE A 83 -7.76 -15.37 -8.44
N PHE A 84 -6.85 -15.76 -7.55
CA PHE A 84 -5.48 -16.06 -7.94
C PHE A 84 -5.38 -17.32 -8.80
N VAL A 85 -6.12 -18.38 -8.48
CA VAL A 85 -6.15 -19.62 -9.30
C VAL A 85 -6.67 -19.33 -10.70
N LYS A 86 -7.72 -18.56 -10.86
CA LYS A 86 -8.24 -18.12 -12.17
C LYS A 86 -7.24 -17.30 -12.97
N ASN A 87 -6.30 -16.65 -12.31
CA ASN A 87 -5.23 -15.87 -12.93
C ASN A 87 -3.90 -16.65 -13.05
N GLY A 88 -3.94 -17.97 -13.01
CA GLY A 88 -2.80 -18.85 -13.31
C GLY A 88 -1.86 -19.12 -12.13
N HIS A 89 -2.30 -18.83 -10.91
CA HIS A 89 -1.56 -19.19 -9.70
C HIS A 89 -1.99 -20.56 -9.20
N GLU A 90 -1.10 -21.21 -8.48
CA GLU A 90 -1.38 -22.50 -7.84
C GLU A 90 -1.60 -22.29 -6.34
N SER A 91 -2.68 -22.86 -5.81
CA SER A 91 -2.95 -22.85 -4.38
C SER A 91 -2.14 -23.95 -3.70
N LEU A 92 -1.24 -23.55 -2.79
CA LEU A 92 -0.42 -24.50 -2.06
C LEU A 92 -1.15 -25.00 -0.80
N PRO A 93 -0.88 -26.26 -0.39
CA PRO A 93 -1.36 -26.76 0.91
C PRO A 93 -0.89 -25.88 2.06
N ARG A 94 -1.67 -25.83 3.14
CA ARG A 94 -1.29 -25.08 4.32
C ARG A 94 -0.03 -25.65 4.96
N TYR A 95 0.90 -24.77 5.27
CA TYR A 95 2.11 -25.08 6.01
C TYR A 95 1.99 -24.66 7.47
N PRO A 96 2.68 -25.35 8.39
CA PRO A 96 2.82 -24.86 9.76
C PRO A 96 3.50 -23.48 9.76
N VAL A 97 2.96 -22.57 10.54
CA VAL A 97 3.54 -21.21 10.70
C VAL A 97 4.92 -21.29 11.35
N VAL A 98 5.12 -22.25 12.25
CA VAL A 98 6.42 -22.51 12.89
C VAL A 98 7.24 -23.47 12.03
N CYS A 99 8.45 -23.03 11.68
CA CYS A 99 9.41 -23.80 10.89
C CYS A 99 10.12 -24.82 11.79
N ARG A 100 9.54 -26.01 11.96
CA ARG A 100 10.02 -27.06 12.91
C ARG A 100 11.36 -27.69 12.52
N TRP A 101 11.74 -27.61 11.24
CA TRP A 101 13.00 -28.16 10.72
C TRP A 101 14.17 -27.17 10.79
N ARG A 102 13.93 -25.95 11.20
CA ARG A 102 14.93 -24.88 11.32
C ARG A 102 14.82 -24.22 12.69
N PRO A 103 15.62 -24.67 13.70
CA PRO A 103 15.53 -24.12 15.05
C PRO A 103 16.06 -22.68 15.17
N ASP A 104 16.73 -22.19 14.14
CA ASP A 104 17.25 -20.82 14.02
C ASP A 104 16.22 -19.80 13.49
N LEU A 105 15.02 -20.27 13.12
CA LEU A 105 13.95 -19.40 12.62
C LEU A 105 12.81 -19.32 13.64
N PHE A 106 12.53 -18.11 14.06
CA PHE A 106 11.41 -17.82 14.96
C PHE A 106 10.35 -17.04 14.16
N PHE A 107 9.18 -17.64 14.01
CA PHE A 107 7.98 -16.98 13.53
C PHE A 107 6.95 -16.94 14.66
N THR A 108 6.62 -15.76 15.04
CA THR A 108 5.56 -15.54 16.04
C THR A 108 4.34 -14.94 15.34
#